data_a558007ba9efba0d190fa317d911b4b2
#
_entry.id   a558007ba9efba0d190fa317d911b4b2
#
_cell.length_a   1.000
_cell.length_b   1.000
_cell.length_c   1.000
_cell.angle_alpha   90.00
_cell.angle_beta   90.00
_cell.angle_gamma   90.00
#
_symmetry.space_group_name_H-M   'P 1'
#
loop_
_entity.id
_entity.type
_entity.pdbx_description
1 polymer ?
#
loop_
_entity_poly.entity_id
_entity_poly.type
_entity_poly.pdbx_seq_one_letter_code
_entity_poly.pdbx_strand_id
1 'polypeptide(L)'
;HSTASSHKRVMVIEVMGHKAGWIALYSGMAGGGDVILIPELSYKIHNIGDTILNRLKRGKPYSIVVVAEGIQTDGRKRAAEYIAQEIEYETGIETRETVLGYIQRGGSPTPFDRNLSTRKGGHATELIAGARFGRMVTLKGNEISSAPLEEIAGILKLVTEEHDLVVQGKRMGICFG
;
A
#
# COMPACT_ATOMS: atom_id res chain seq x y z
N HIS A 1 5.31 6.86 -13.95
CA HIS A 1 6.54 7.69 -14.07
C HIS A 1 6.61 8.47 -15.39
N SER A 2 6.41 7.86 -16.56
CA SER A 2 6.52 8.54 -17.86
C SER A 2 5.60 9.76 -17.96
N THR A 3 4.33 9.61 -17.62
CA THR A 3 3.34 10.70 -17.61
C THR A 3 3.69 11.79 -16.60
N ALA A 4 4.09 11.41 -15.39
CA ALA A 4 4.51 12.38 -14.36
C ALA A 4 5.74 13.19 -14.81
N SER A 5 6.71 12.51 -15.39
CA SER A 5 7.95 13.13 -15.88
C SER A 5 7.72 14.07 -17.06
N SER A 6 6.95 13.66 -18.07
CA SER A 6 6.68 14.47 -19.26
C SER A 6 5.92 15.76 -18.96
N HIS A 7 5.03 15.73 -17.97
CA HIS A 7 4.22 16.88 -17.56
C HIS A 7 4.76 17.61 -16.33
N LYS A 8 5.86 17.14 -15.71
CA LYS A 8 6.50 17.75 -14.53
C LYS A 8 5.50 18.01 -13.39
N ARG A 9 4.67 17.01 -13.06
CA ARG A 9 3.60 17.12 -12.07
C ARG A 9 3.69 16.05 -10.99
N VAL A 10 2.90 16.20 -9.96
CA VAL A 10 2.69 15.17 -8.94
C VAL A 10 1.57 14.22 -9.40
N MET A 11 1.81 12.93 -9.27
CA MET A 11 0.79 11.90 -9.51
C MET A 11 0.45 11.19 -8.20
N VAL A 12 -0.78 11.32 -7.75
CA VAL A 12 -1.32 10.61 -6.59
C VAL A 12 -2.03 9.35 -7.06
N ILE A 13 -1.61 8.20 -6.59
CA ILE A 13 -2.14 6.89 -7.01
C ILE A 13 -2.78 6.23 -5.80
N GLU A 14 -4.11 6.11 -5.83
CA GLU A 14 -4.86 5.40 -4.80
C GLU A 14 -4.89 3.90 -5.09
N VAL A 15 -4.55 3.13 -4.07
CA VAL A 15 -4.58 1.68 -4.10
C VAL A 15 -5.52 1.13 -3.02
N MET A 16 -6.04 -0.06 -3.27
CA MET A 16 -6.90 -0.79 -2.33
C MET A 16 -6.12 -1.18 -1.07
N GLY A 17 -6.81 -1.68 -0.07
CA GLY A 17 -6.23 -2.17 1.18
C GLY A 17 -7.18 -2.06 2.37
N HIS A 18 -8.35 -1.46 2.17
CA HIS A 18 -9.35 -1.19 3.21
C HIS A 18 -8.71 -0.43 4.38
N LYS A 19 -8.53 -1.06 5.54
CA LYS A 19 -7.97 -0.45 6.76
C LYS A 19 -6.48 -0.77 6.97
N ALA A 20 -5.80 -1.38 5.99
CA ALA A 20 -4.40 -1.77 6.10
C ALA A 20 -3.59 -1.33 4.87
N GLY A 21 -2.40 -0.82 5.12
CA GLY A 21 -1.55 -0.20 4.11
C GLY A 21 -0.62 -1.15 3.35
N TRP A 22 -0.81 -2.47 3.42
CA TRP A 22 0.10 -3.44 2.81
C TRP A 22 0.29 -3.24 1.31
N ILE A 23 -0.80 -3.04 0.56
CA ILE A 23 -0.72 -2.86 -0.89
C ILE A 23 0.00 -1.54 -1.21
N ALA A 24 -0.33 -0.45 -0.51
CA ALA A 24 0.33 0.83 -0.72
C ALA A 24 1.83 0.76 -0.39
N LEU A 25 2.21 0.11 0.71
CA LEU A 25 3.61 -0.06 1.09
C LEU A 25 4.39 -0.85 0.04
N TYR A 26 3.92 -2.05 -0.32
CA TYR A 26 4.63 -2.92 -1.26
C TYR A 26 4.66 -2.34 -2.68
N SER A 27 3.53 -1.83 -3.18
CA SER A 27 3.47 -1.24 -4.52
C SER A 27 4.22 0.09 -4.60
N GLY A 28 4.15 0.90 -3.55
CA GLY A 28 4.88 2.17 -3.46
C GLY A 28 6.39 1.96 -3.46
N MET A 29 6.88 1.02 -2.67
CA MET A 29 8.30 0.64 -2.64
C MET A 29 8.76 0.07 -3.99
N ALA A 30 8.04 -0.90 -4.54
CA ALA A 30 8.39 -1.54 -5.81
C ALA A 30 8.24 -0.59 -7.02
N GLY A 31 7.27 0.30 -6.98
CA GLY A 31 6.99 1.27 -8.04
C GLY A 31 7.81 2.56 -7.97
N GLY A 32 8.70 2.70 -6.98
CA GLY A 32 9.50 3.92 -6.83
C GLY A 32 8.67 5.14 -6.41
N GLY A 33 7.74 4.95 -5.49
CA GLY A 33 6.99 6.03 -4.85
C GLY A 33 7.90 6.93 -4.03
N ASP A 34 7.67 8.23 -4.10
CA ASP A 34 8.43 9.23 -3.34
C ASP A 34 7.75 9.54 -2.01
N VAL A 35 6.45 9.35 -1.96
CA VAL A 35 5.60 9.43 -0.76
C VAL A 35 4.69 8.20 -0.72
N ILE A 36 4.56 7.56 0.44
CA ILE A 36 3.69 6.41 0.65
C ILE A 36 2.85 6.67 1.90
N LEU A 37 1.53 6.82 1.73
CA LEU A 37 0.60 7.08 2.82
C LEU A 37 -0.24 5.84 3.12
N ILE A 38 -0.18 5.40 4.38
CA ILE A 38 -0.89 4.22 4.87
C ILE A 38 -1.71 4.54 6.12
N PRO A 39 -2.81 3.83 6.38
CA PRO A 39 -3.70 4.12 7.51
C PRO A 39 -3.04 4.03 8.88
N GLU A 40 -2.00 3.22 8.99
CA GLU A 40 -1.29 2.93 10.24
C GLU A 40 -0.34 4.03 10.68
N LEU A 41 0.08 4.90 9.76
CA LEU A 41 0.99 6.00 10.04
C LEU A 41 0.26 7.35 9.88
N SER A 42 0.39 8.20 10.88
CA SER A 42 -0.14 9.57 10.80
C SER A 42 0.68 10.38 9.79
N TYR A 43 0.03 11.27 9.06
CA TYR A 43 0.70 12.14 8.10
C TYR A 43 0.33 13.62 8.33
N LYS A 44 1.21 14.50 7.84
CA LYS A 44 0.97 15.94 7.77
C LYS A 44 1.19 16.41 6.34
N ILE A 45 0.24 17.13 5.78
CA ILE A 45 0.33 17.65 4.41
C ILE A 45 1.58 18.48 4.20
N HIS A 46 1.94 19.31 5.18
CA HIS A 46 3.15 20.13 5.13
C HIS A 46 4.43 19.30 4.91
N ASN A 47 4.60 18.16 5.60
CA ASN A 47 5.78 17.28 5.42
C ASN A 47 5.83 16.70 4.01
N ILE A 48 4.66 16.38 3.45
CA ILE A 48 4.53 15.88 2.08
C ILE A 48 4.92 16.99 1.09
N GLY A 49 4.38 18.19 1.27
CA GLY A 49 4.69 19.37 0.48
C GLY A 49 6.18 19.70 0.49
N ASP A 50 6.79 19.74 1.67
CA ASP A 50 8.23 19.97 1.83
C ASP A 50 9.08 18.91 1.10
N THR A 51 8.68 17.64 1.20
CA THR A 51 9.36 16.55 0.47
C THR A 51 9.32 16.80 -1.03
N ILE A 52 8.15 17.13 -1.59
CA ILE A 52 7.97 17.37 -3.01
C ILE A 52 8.77 18.59 -3.47
N LEU A 53 8.70 19.72 -2.74
CA LEU A 53 9.44 20.94 -3.04
C LEU A 53 10.96 20.74 -2.96
N ASN A 54 11.45 20.00 -1.98
CA ASN A 54 12.86 19.67 -1.85
C ASN A 54 13.34 18.77 -3.00
N ARG A 55 12.52 17.86 -3.49
CA ARG A 55 12.81 17.05 -4.69
C ARG A 55 12.93 17.92 -5.93
N LEU A 56 12.00 18.85 -6.11
CA LEU A 56 12.04 19.83 -7.22
C LEU A 56 13.33 20.66 -7.19
N LYS A 57 13.71 21.19 -6.01
CA LYS A 57 14.98 21.94 -5.84
C LYS A 57 16.21 21.12 -6.18
N ARG A 58 16.16 19.79 -6.01
CA ARG A 58 17.24 18.85 -6.37
C ARG A 58 17.18 18.38 -7.83
N GLY A 59 16.39 19.04 -8.68
CA GLY A 59 16.29 18.71 -10.11
C GLY A 59 15.42 17.51 -10.44
N LYS A 60 14.56 17.06 -9.52
CA LYS A 60 13.58 16.00 -9.75
C LYS A 60 12.20 16.62 -9.98
N PRO A 61 11.78 16.85 -11.25
CA PRO A 61 10.65 17.71 -11.57
C PRO A 61 9.28 17.07 -11.40
N TYR A 62 9.20 15.84 -10.94
CA TYR A 62 7.94 15.13 -10.68
C TYR A 62 8.02 14.31 -9.41
N SER A 63 6.87 13.92 -8.85
CA SER A 63 6.79 13.02 -7.71
C SER A 63 5.62 12.04 -7.86
N ILE A 64 5.83 10.84 -7.34
CA ILE A 64 4.82 9.78 -7.25
C ILE A 64 4.41 9.63 -5.79
N VAL A 65 3.13 9.81 -5.52
CA VAL A 65 2.52 9.64 -4.20
C VAL A 65 1.61 8.42 -4.25
N VAL A 66 1.88 7.40 -3.47
CA VAL A 66 1.03 6.21 -3.35
C VAL A 66 0.23 6.30 -2.08
N VAL A 67 -1.09 6.17 -2.20
CA VAL A 67 -2.03 6.40 -1.09
C VAL A 67 -2.92 5.18 -0.91
N ALA A 68 -2.99 4.63 0.30
CA ALA A 68 -3.99 3.62 0.62
C ALA A 68 -5.39 4.27 0.74
N GLU A 69 -6.42 3.60 0.21
CA GLU A 69 -7.82 4.08 0.27
C GLU A 69 -8.33 4.36 1.69
N GLY A 70 -7.72 3.73 2.71
CA GLY A 70 -8.14 3.78 4.10
C GLY A 70 -7.48 4.85 4.97
N ILE A 71 -6.71 5.78 4.41
CA ILE A 71 -6.12 6.88 5.19
C ILE A 71 -7.21 7.84 5.71
N GLN A 72 -6.88 8.61 6.73
CA GLN A 72 -7.79 9.65 7.24
C GLN A 72 -7.85 10.83 6.26
N THR A 73 -9.05 11.32 5.94
CA THR A 73 -9.30 12.37 4.94
C THR A 73 -10.26 13.45 5.43
N ASP A 74 -10.34 13.69 6.73
CA ASP A 74 -11.23 14.70 7.35
C ASP A 74 -12.70 14.55 6.88
N GLY A 75 -13.17 13.30 6.68
CA GLY A 75 -14.53 12.99 6.23
C GLY A 75 -14.77 13.12 4.73
N ARG A 76 -13.75 13.41 3.92
CA ARG A 76 -13.84 13.43 2.46
C ARG A 76 -13.83 12.01 1.90
N LYS A 77 -14.50 11.81 0.76
CA LYS A 77 -14.84 10.47 0.26
C LYS A 77 -13.70 9.69 -0.37
N ARG A 78 -12.69 10.35 -0.96
CA ARG A 78 -11.60 9.71 -1.71
C ARG A 78 -10.25 10.18 -1.23
N ALA A 79 -9.42 9.22 -0.87
CA ALA A 79 -8.08 9.50 -0.37
C ALA A 79 -7.21 10.24 -1.39
N ALA A 80 -7.17 9.76 -2.64
CA ALA A 80 -6.35 10.38 -3.68
C ALA A 80 -6.80 11.79 -4.02
N GLU A 81 -8.10 12.04 -4.14
CA GLU A 81 -8.66 13.35 -4.44
C GLU A 81 -8.30 14.35 -3.33
N TYR A 82 -8.48 13.95 -2.08
CA TYR A 82 -8.12 14.78 -0.92
C TYR A 82 -6.64 15.12 -0.93
N ILE A 83 -5.77 14.11 -1.01
CA ILE A 83 -4.32 14.31 -0.98
C ILE A 83 -3.84 15.13 -2.19
N ALA A 84 -4.42 14.93 -3.37
CA ALA A 84 -4.06 15.72 -4.56
C ALA A 84 -4.39 17.20 -4.39
N GLN A 85 -5.59 17.52 -3.89
CA GLN A 85 -6.00 18.91 -3.63
C GLN A 85 -5.11 19.58 -2.58
N GLU A 86 -4.82 18.87 -1.48
CA GLU A 86 -3.99 19.43 -0.40
C GLU A 86 -2.53 19.65 -0.87
N ILE A 87 -1.96 18.72 -1.65
CA ILE A 87 -0.61 18.89 -2.22
C ILE A 87 -0.57 20.08 -3.18
N GLU A 88 -1.56 20.19 -4.08
CA GLU A 88 -1.62 21.30 -5.03
C GLU A 88 -1.78 22.64 -4.32
N TYR A 89 -2.61 22.70 -3.28
CA TYR A 89 -2.77 23.90 -2.45
C TYR A 89 -1.48 24.30 -1.72
N GLU A 90 -0.80 23.33 -1.09
CA GLU A 90 0.43 23.55 -0.31
C GLU A 90 1.64 23.92 -1.18
N THR A 91 1.78 23.29 -2.36
CA THR A 91 3.00 23.39 -3.18
C THR A 91 2.86 24.29 -4.41
N GLY A 92 1.64 24.55 -4.86
CA GLY A 92 1.36 25.21 -6.15
C GLY A 92 1.72 24.35 -7.39
N ILE A 93 2.08 23.07 -7.20
CA ILE A 93 2.44 22.15 -8.29
C ILE A 93 1.20 21.42 -8.77
N GLU A 94 0.96 21.41 -10.08
CA GLU A 94 -0.14 20.64 -10.66
C GLU A 94 -0.11 19.18 -10.22
N THR A 95 -1.19 18.74 -9.59
CA THR A 95 -1.31 17.41 -9.02
C THR A 95 -2.51 16.69 -9.63
N ARG A 96 -2.31 15.44 -10.06
CA ARG A 96 -3.36 14.59 -10.64
C ARG A 96 -3.49 13.31 -9.85
N GLU A 97 -4.72 12.90 -9.64
CA GLU A 97 -5.02 11.63 -9.00
C GLU A 97 -5.38 10.54 -10.00
N THR A 98 -5.13 9.30 -9.60
CA THR A 98 -5.58 8.09 -10.29
C THR A 98 -6.01 7.07 -9.26
N VAL A 99 -7.28 6.66 -9.33
CA VAL A 99 -7.81 5.59 -8.48
C VAL A 99 -7.80 4.30 -9.28
N LEU A 100 -6.95 3.35 -8.89
CA LEU A 100 -6.82 2.07 -9.61
C LEU A 100 -8.06 1.18 -9.43
N GLY A 101 -8.67 1.20 -8.24
CA GLY A 101 -9.89 0.44 -7.97
C GLY A 101 -9.75 -1.06 -8.27
N TYR A 102 -10.79 -1.65 -8.83
CA TYR A 102 -10.87 -3.10 -9.03
C TYR A 102 -9.92 -3.68 -10.08
N ILE A 103 -9.25 -2.88 -10.90
CA ILE A 103 -8.20 -3.37 -11.80
C ILE A 103 -7.08 -4.10 -11.04
N GLN A 104 -6.88 -3.77 -9.77
CA GLN A 104 -5.91 -4.45 -8.89
C GLN A 104 -6.29 -5.90 -8.58
N ARG A 105 -7.52 -6.32 -8.81
CA ARG A 105 -8.01 -7.69 -8.59
C ARG A 105 -7.94 -8.55 -9.84
N GLY A 106 -7.41 -8.03 -10.94
CA GLY A 106 -7.23 -8.71 -12.20
C GLY A 106 -5.81 -9.20 -12.41
N GLY A 107 -5.58 -9.79 -13.58
CA GLY A 107 -4.28 -10.30 -13.99
C GLY A 107 -4.13 -11.82 -13.83
N SER A 108 -3.13 -12.37 -14.52
CA SER A 108 -2.79 -13.79 -14.44
C SER A 108 -1.93 -14.06 -13.21
N PRO A 109 -2.20 -15.15 -12.44
CA PRO A 109 -1.36 -15.53 -11.31
C PRO A 109 0.03 -15.91 -11.76
N THR A 110 1.02 -15.52 -10.97
CA THR A 110 2.42 -15.92 -11.17
C THR A 110 2.64 -17.39 -10.79
N PRO A 111 3.76 -18.02 -11.17
CA PRO A 111 4.13 -19.36 -10.68
C PRO A 111 4.15 -19.44 -9.15
N PHE A 112 4.56 -18.37 -8.46
CA PHE A 112 4.51 -18.30 -7.00
C PHE A 112 3.08 -18.41 -6.47
N ASP A 113 2.15 -17.63 -7.02
CA ASP A 113 0.74 -17.66 -6.62
C ASP A 113 0.11 -19.03 -6.82
N ARG A 114 0.41 -19.68 -7.98
CA ARG A 114 -0.11 -21.01 -8.31
C ARG A 114 0.41 -22.08 -7.34
N ASN A 115 1.69 -22.09 -7.06
CA ASN A 115 2.31 -23.04 -6.13
C ASN A 115 1.80 -22.84 -4.71
N LEU A 116 1.70 -21.58 -4.26
CA LEU A 116 1.17 -21.24 -2.94
C LEU A 116 -0.29 -21.68 -2.79
N SER A 117 -1.12 -21.43 -3.80
CA SER A 117 -2.53 -21.83 -3.81
C SER A 117 -2.68 -23.36 -3.78
N THR A 118 -1.86 -24.09 -4.53
CA THR A 118 -1.84 -25.56 -4.54
C THR A 118 -1.48 -26.11 -3.14
N ARG A 119 -0.44 -25.58 -2.53
CA ARG A 119 0.00 -25.99 -1.18
C ARG A 119 -1.07 -25.71 -0.12
N LYS A 120 -1.68 -24.51 -0.17
CA LYS A 120 -2.77 -24.16 0.75
C LYS A 120 -4.02 -25.00 0.55
N GLY A 121 -4.40 -25.26 -0.71
CA GLY A 121 -5.54 -26.12 -1.05
C GLY A 121 -5.35 -27.57 -0.58
N GLY A 122 -4.15 -28.14 -0.81
CA GLY A 122 -3.79 -29.46 -0.30
C GLY A 122 -3.93 -29.55 1.22
N HIS A 123 -3.36 -28.60 1.95
CA HIS A 123 -3.46 -28.58 3.41
C HIS A 123 -4.91 -28.40 3.92
N ALA A 124 -5.72 -27.59 3.22
CA ALA A 124 -7.14 -27.45 3.54
C ALA A 124 -7.89 -28.78 3.39
N THR A 125 -7.58 -29.55 2.34
CA THR A 125 -8.15 -30.88 2.12
C THR A 125 -7.73 -31.86 3.23
N GLU A 126 -6.48 -31.83 3.69
CA GLU A 126 -6.01 -32.64 4.83
C GLU A 126 -6.74 -32.28 6.13
N LEU A 127 -7.00 -30.99 6.37
CA LEU A 127 -7.77 -30.54 7.53
C LEU A 127 -9.20 -31.10 7.50
N ILE A 128 -9.85 -31.08 6.33
CA ILE A 128 -11.20 -31.63 6.14
C ILE A 128 -11.20 -33.14 6.36
N ALA A 129 -10.26 -33.86 5.73
CA ALA A 129 -10.14 -35.33 5.86
C ALA A 129 -9.88 -35.76 7.31
N GLY A 130 -9.15 -34.94 8.07
CA GLY A 130 -8.88 -35.15 9.49
C GLY A 130 -9.96 -34.58 10.43
N ALA A 131 -11.14 -34.17 9.91
CA ALA A 131 -12.23 -33.53 10.67
C ALA A 131 -11.77 -32.31 11.52
N ARG A 132 -10.73 -31.60 11.11
CA ARG A 132 -10.19 -30.41 11.78
C ARG A 132 -10.82 -29.14 11.24
N PHE A 133 -12.06 -28.88 11.61
CA PHE A 133 -12.84 -27.72 11.19
C PHE A 133 -12.53 -26.46 12.04
N GLY A 134 -13.10 -25.32 11.66
CA GLY A 134 -12.94 -24.05 12.37
C GLY A 134 -11.51 -23.49 12.31
N ARG A 135 -10.77 -23.79 11.24
CA ARG A 135 -9.36 -23.37 11.07
C ARG A 135 -9.13 -22.62 9.78
N MET A 136 -8.20 -21.69 9.80
CA MET A 136 -7.68 -20.99 8.62
C MET A 136 -6.31 -21.56 8.25
N VAL A 137 -6.09 -21.88 6.98
CA VAL A 137 -4.77 -22.26 6.48
C VAL A 137 -3.88 -21.03 6.43
N THR A 138 -2.71 -21.11 7.05
CA THR A 138 -1.75 -20.02 7.18
C THR A 138 -0.42 -20.34 6.50
N LEU A 139 0.33 -19.28 6.17
CA LEU A 139 1.73 -19.38 5.76
C LEU A 139 2.58 -18.71 6.84
N LYS A 140 3.49 -19.45 7.47
CA LYS A 140 4.48 -18.95 8.44
C LYS A 140 5.88 -19.12 7.86
N GLY A 141 6.51 -18.01 7.47
CA GLY A 141 7.74 -18.09 6.68
C GLY A 141 7.48 -18.82 5.36
N ASN A 142 8.06 -20.01 5.17
CA ASN A 142 7.83 -20.85 3.98
C ASN A 142 7.01 -22.13 4.27
N GLU A 143 6.46 -22.26 5.45
CA GLU A 143 5.70 -23.46 5.87
C GLU A 143 4.20 -23.19 5.86
N ILE A 144 3.44 -24.15 5.31
CA ILE A 144 1.99 -24.16 5.41
C ILE A 144 1.59 -24.74 6.76
N SER A 145 0.71 -24.06 7.46
CA SER A 145 0.18 -24.42 8.76
C SER A 145 -1.30 -24.06 8.84
N SER A 146 -1.90 -24.17 10.01
CA SER A 146 -3.26 -23.70 10.26
C SER A 146 -3.40 -23.12 11.66
N ALA A 147 -4.30 -22.15 11.81
CA ALA A 147 -4.66 -21.55 13.09
C ALA A 147 -6.17 -21.59 13.31
N PRO A 148 -6.67 -21.69 14.57
CA PRO A 148 -8.08 -21.59 14.88
C PRO A 148 -8.66 -20.25 14.39
N LEU A 149 -9.88 -20.28 13.84
CA LEU A 149 -10.57 -19.06 13.40
C LEU A 149 -10.84 -18.09 14.56
N GLU A 150 -11.06 -18.61 15.76
CA GLU A 150 -11.28 -17.83 16.98
C GLU A 150 -10.09 -16.92 17.33
N GLU A 151 -8.88 -17.37 17.03
CA GLU A 151 -7.65 -16.60 17.27
C GLU A 151 -7.43 -15.48 16.23
N ILE A 152 -8.17 -15.49 15.11
CA ILE A 152 -7.92 -14.61 13.96
C ILE A 152 -9.10 -13.69 13.70
N ALA A 153 -10.32 -14.13 14.06
CA ALA A 153 -11.54 -13.39 13.79
C ALA A 153 -11.50 -12.00 14.45
N GLY A 154 -11.74 -10.97 13.66
CA GLY A 154 -11.71 -9.58 14.12
C GLY A 154 -10.33 -8.97 14.29
N ILE A 155 -9.25 -9.73 14.07
CA ILE A 155 -7.87 -9.22 14.13
C ILE A 155 -7.41 -8.84 12.74
N LEU A 156 -7.04 -7.58 12.56
CA LEU A 156 -6.46 -7.07 11.33
C LEU A 156 -4.93 -7.02 11.47
N LYS A 157 -4.23 -7.69 10.56
CA LYS A 157 -2.76 -7.58 10.48
C LYS A 157 -2.40 -6.22 9.88
N LEU A 158 -1.94 -5.31 10.70
CA LEU A 158 -1.53 -3.96 10.32
C LEU A 158 -0.03 -3.90 9.99
N VAL A 159 0.36 -2.90 9.21
CA VAL A 159 1.77 -2.51 9.01
C VAL A 159 2.25 -1.81 10.28
N THR A 160 3.39 -2.23 10.81
CA THR A 160 4.01 -1.52 11.95
C THR A 160 5.05 -0.52 11.48
N GLU A 161 5.34 0.48 12.29
CA GLU A 161 6.36 1.48 11.97
C GLU A 161 7.75 0.85 11.86
N GLU A 162 8.00 -0.24 12.60
CA GLU A 162 9.25 -1.01 12.60
C GLU A 162 9.35 -2.01 11.44
N HIS A 163 8.31 -2.12 10.61
CA HIS A 163 8.35 -3.02 9.45
C HIS A 163 9.53 -2.68 8.55
N ASP A 164 10.30 -3.69 8.13
CA ASP A 164 11.55 -3.51 7.39
C ASP A 164 11.39 -2.57 6.18
N LEU A 165 10.35 -2.73 5.36
CA LEU A 165 10.12 -1.84 4.21
C LEU A 165 9.83 -0.38 4.61
N VAL A 166 9.19 -0.12 5.76
CA VAL A 166 8.98 1.24 6.27
C VAL A 166 10.33 1.84 6.68
N VAL A 167 11.12 1.08 7.44
CA VAL A 167 12.45 1.51 7.90
C VAL A 167 13.37 1.77 6.70
N GLN A 168 13.42 0.86 5.73
CA GLN A 168 14.25 1.04 4.54
C GLN A 168 13.75 2.20 3.67
N GLY A 169 12.44 2.34 3.49
CA GLY A 169 11.85 3.47 2.77
C GLY A 169 12.25 4.82 3.37
N LYS A 170 12.13 4.96 4.70
CA LYS A 170 12.58 6.17 5.43
C LYS A 170 14.08 6.45 5.19
N ARG A 171 14.94 5.43 5.24
CA ARG A 171 16.38 5.54 4.97
C ARG A 171 16.69 5.97 3.53
N MET A 172 15.88 5.56 2.57
CA MET A 172 15.98 5.96 1.17
C MET A 172 15.43 7.36 0.91
N GLY A 173 14.82 8.00 1.90
CA GLY A 173 14.22 9.33 1.79
C GLY A 173 12.79 9.31 1.26
N ILE A 174 12.10 8.18 1.31
CA ILE A 174 10.65 8.10 1.04
C ILE A 174 9.91 8.70 2.24
N CYS A 175 8.97 9.61 1.97
CA CYS A 175 8.12 10.22 2.97
C CYS A 175 6.93 9.30 3.28
N PHE A 176 6.66 9.10 4.58
CA PHE A 176 5.48 8.36 5.05
C PHE A 176 4.46 9.27 5.77
N GLY A 177 4.70 10.59 5.76
CA GLY A 177 3.80 11.58 6.36
C GLY A 177 4.49 12.61 7.25
#